data_50dc5b10c902a89bc7ececbbb784eb9e
#
_entry.id   50dc5b10c902a89bc7ececbbb784eb9e
#
_cell.length_a   1.000
_cell.length_b   1.000
_cell.length_c   1.000
_cell.angle_alpha   90.00
_cell.angle_beta   90.00
_cell.angle_gamma   90.00
#
_symmetry.space_group_name_H-M   'P 1'
#
loop_
_entity.id
_entity.type
_entity.pdbx_description
1 polymer ?
#
loop_
_entity_poly.entity_id
_entity_poly.type
_entity_poly.pdbx_seq_one_letter_code
_entity_poly.pdbx_strand_id
1 'polypeptide(L)'
;MDRDEFIKFEPRLATILQNAMENKRISQAYLLFGSPRCPFEEASLFIAQTLNCESGGLACGKCDSCKRFMAGVRPDFYLIDGRIGLIKKDDIITLRDKYSMSSVENKKVSFQRMSYVILQADNILQKVANAMLKFLEEPAPGLTAILTTSNIERVLPTIRSRCEEIRLEAIPRDYLYNKLITDGFNHENSYFLSDMSGDFNRLESIGQDKDFLATVLALDKFIKAYDKSNKEAVFSLMNDAADRLKGSTCYNWFYGGLSRYFKDIMVQDGQFSVYKDSIVKHSCDIEKASKASVLLDESVKESNANMSFTGILARLGLILLNVKE
;
A
#
# COMPACT_ATOMS: atom_id res chain seq x y z
N MET A 1 13.65 -5.64 0.54
CA MET A 1 13.80 -6.70 -0.50
C MET A 1 15.12 -6.47 -1.22
N ASP A 2 15.90 -7.50 -1.54
CA ASP A 2 17.08 -7.33 -2.38
C ASP A 2 16.68 -7.17 -3.87
N ARG A 3 17.65 -6.74 -4.72
CA ARG A 3 17.41 -6.48 -6.14
C ARG A 3 16.94 -7.72 -6.91
N ASP A 4 17.60 -8.86 -6.70
CA ASP A 4 17.33 -10.06 -7.49
C ASP A 4 15.99 -10.69 -7.07
N GLU A 5 15.64 -10.57 -5.82
CA GLU A 5 14.33 -10.92 -5.27
C GLU A 5 13.22 -9.97 -5.85
N PHE A 6 13.48 -8.67 -5.90
CA PHE A 6 12.56 -7.71 -6.50
C PHE A 6 12.29 -8.02 -7.98
N ILE A 7 13.32 -8.29 -8.77
CA ILE A 7 13.18 -8.62 -10.20
C ILE A 7 12.36 -9.91 -10.40
N LYS A 8 12.41 -10.87 -9.47
CA LYS A 8 11.58 -12.09 -9.54
C LYS A 8 10.09 -11.77 -9.37
N PHE A 9 9.75 -10.80 -8.52
CA PHE A 9 8.36 -10.40 -8.32
C PHE A 9 7.87 -9.42 -9.39
N GLU A 10 8.77 -8.57 -9.93
CA GLU A 10 8.45 -7.53 -10.90
C GLU A 10 9.26 -7.67 -12.23
N PRO A 11 9.21 -8.84 -12.89
CA PRO A 11 9.99 -9.07 -14.12
C PRO A 11 9.54 -8.15 -15.26
N ARG A 12 8.24 -7.80 -15.29
CA ARG A 12 7.67 -6.89 -16.30
C ARG A 12 8.22 -5.48 -16.13
N LEU A 13 8.25 -4.93 -14.91
CA LEU A 13 8.83 -3.61 -14.64
C LEU A 13 10.31 -3.59 -15.00
N ALA A 14 11.06 -4.64 -14.61
CA ALA A 14 12.47 -4.75 -14.95
C ALA A 14 12.70 -4.74 -16.46
N THR A 15 11.89 -5.47 -17.24
CA THR A 15 11.98 -5.51 -18.70
C THR A 15 11.66 -4.14 -19.34
N ILE A 16 10.62 -3.45 -18.85
CA ILE A 16 10.25 -2.10 -19.34
C ILE A 16 11.42 -1.14 -19.11
N LEU A 17 11.98 -1.12 -17.90
CA LEU A 17 13.09 -0.25 -17.55
C LEU A 17 14.38 -0.59 -18.33
N GLN A 18 14.69 -1.88 -18.52
CA GLN A 18 15.82 -2.32 -19.31
C GLN A 18 15.72 -1.77 -20.74
N ASN A 19 14.57 -1.96 -21.40
CA ASN A 19 14.31 -1.47 -22.73
C ASN A 19 14.37 0.09 -22.81
N ALA A 20 13.84 0.78 -21.79
CA ALA A 20 13.88 2.23 -21.74
C ALA A 20 15.31 2.76 -21.62
N MET A 21 16.16 2.10 -20.82
CA MET A 21 17.58 2.47 -20.66
C MET A 21 18.38 2.20 -21.94
N GLU A 22 18.23 1.03 -22.56
CA GLU A 22 18.92 0.64 -23.79
C GLU A 22 18.59 1.56 -24.96
N ASN A 23 17.29 1.90 -25.11
CA ASN A 23 16.81 2.78 -26.17
C ASN A 23 16.93 4.28 -25.85
N LYS A 24 17.39 4.63 -24.64
CA LYS A 24 17.46 6.02 -24.14
C LYS A 24 16.10 6.74 -24.21
N ARG A 25 15.01 5.99 -24.04
CA ARG A 25 13.62 6.48 -24.06
C ARG A 25 12.98 6.30 -22.69
N ILE A 26 13.37 7.16 -21.76
CA ILE A 26 12.85 7.16 -20.40
C ILE A 26 11.64 8.07 -20.34
N SER A 27 10.54 7.60 -19.79
CA SER A 27 9.34 8.39 -19.59
C SER A 27 9.57 9.52 -18.59
N GLN A 28 8.93 10.65 -18.80
CA GLN A 28 8.96 11.78 -17.88
C GLN A 28 8.14 11.52 -16.63
N ALA A 29 7.11 10.67 -16.72
CA ALA A 29 6.27 10.29 -15.60
C ALA A 29 5.80 8.83 -15.72
N TYR A 30 5.91 8.09 -14.61
CA TYR A 30 5.38 6.75 -14.44
C TYR A 30 4.25 6.76 -13.42
N LEU A 31 3.18 6.00 -13.69
CA LEU A 31 2.12 5.71 -12.74
C LEU A 31 2.10 4.21 -12.48
N LEU A 32 2.62 3.81 -11.34
CA LEU A 32 2.61 2.42 -10.88
C LEU A 32 1.28 2.14 -10.18
N PHE A 33 0.57 1.11 -10.62
CA PHE A 33 -0.71 0.76 -10.03
C PHE A 33 -0.88 -0.75 -9.84
N GLY A 34 -1.71 -1.15 -8.88
CA GLY A 34 -1.99 -2.55 -8.61
C GLY A 34 -2.75 -2.74 -7.30
N SER A 35 -2.71 -3.95 -6.73
CA SER A 35 -3.32 -4.22 -5.43
C SER A 35 -2.48 -3.65 -4.27
N PRO A 36 -3.02 -3.53 -3.06
CA PRO A 36 -2.25 -3.10 -1.88
C PRO A 36 -0.96 -3.92 -1.64
N ARG A 37 -0.94 -5.19 -2.03
CA ARG A 37 0.22 -6.08 -1.90
C ARG A 37 1.31 -5.89 -2.96
N CYS A 38 1.19 -4.90 -3.84
CA CYS A 38 2.28 -4.53 -4.74
C CYS A 38 3.38 -3.78 -3.96
N PRO A 39 4.66 -4.01 -4.29
CA PRO A 39 5.80 -3.36 -3.63
C PRO A 39 6.03 -1.95 -4.19
N PHE A 40 5.10 -1.03 -3.91
CA PHE A 40 5.07 0.31 -4.52
C PHE A 40 6.30 1.15 -4.20
N GLU A 41 6.74 1.15 -2.95
CA GLU A 41 7.92 1.91 -2.52
C GLU A 41 9.18 1.32 -3.08
N GLU A 42 9.37 0.00 -2.98
CA GLU A 42 10.52 -0.69 -3.55
C GLU A 42 10.59 -0.52 -5.07
N ALA A 43 9.45 -0.61 -5.78
CA ALA A 43 9.38 -0.38 -7.23
C ALA A 43 9.79 1.05 -7.59
N SER A 44 9.30 2.03 -6.83
CA SER A 44 9.65 3.44 -7.04
C SER A 44 11.13 3.70 -6.79
N LEU A 45 11.67 3.13 -5.72
CA LEU A 45 13.09 3.22 -5.41
C LEU A 45 13.96 2.52 -6.46
N PHE A 46 13.52 1.36 -6.96
CA PHE A 46 14.21 0.64 -8.02
C PHE A 46 14.28 1.45 -9.33
N ILE A 47 13.18 2.12 -9.72
CA ILE A 47 13.18 3.04 -10.85
C ILE A 47 14.18 4.17 -10.62
N ALA A 48 14.07 4.89 -9.51
CA ALA A 48 14.93 6.03 -9.19
C ALA A 48 16.42 5.65 -9.15
N GLN A 49 16.74 4.48 -8.60
CA GLN A 49 18.09 3.94 -8.55
C GLN A 49 18.59 3.54 -9.96
N THR A 50 17.73 2.95 -10.79
CA THR A 50 18.04 2.59 -12.18
C THR A 50 18.40 3.82 -13.00
N LEU A 51 17.63 4.91 -12.87
CA LEU A 51 17.86 6.16 -13.58
C LEU A 51 19.23 6.79 -13.28
N ASN A 52 19.82 6.49 -12.11
CA ASN A 52 21.10 7.03 -11.63
C ASN A 52 22.23 5.98 -11.60
N CYS A 53 21.99 4.78 -12.14
CA CYS A 53 22.99 3.72 -12.13
C CYS A 53 24.11 4.00 -13.13
N GLU A 54 25.36 4.05 -12.64
CA GLU A 54 26.56 4.33 -13.46
C GLU A 54 26.88 3.21 -14.46
N SER A 55 26.31 2.01 -14.30
CA SER A 55 26.47 0.91 -15.25
C SER A 55 25.66 1.09 -16.55
N GLY A 56 24.75 2.07 -16.59
CA GLY A 56 23.93 2.37 -17.76
C GLY A 56 22.77 1.38 -18.02
N GLY A 57 22.56 0.42 -17.12
CA GLY A 57 21.43 -0.54 -17.16
C GLY A 57 20.58 -0.44 -15.92
N LEU A 58 19.90 -1.53 -15.56
CA LEU A 58 19.16 -1.62 -14.30
C LEU A 58 20.07 -1.38 -13.10
N ALA A 59 19.46 -0.91 -12.00
CA ALA A 59 20.16 -0.69 -10.73
C ALA A 59 21.10 -1.84 -10.39
N CYS A 60 22.42 -1.65 -10.47
CA CYS A 60 23.39 -2.74 -10.31
C CYS A 60 23.69 -3.09 -8.84
N GLY A 61 23.34 -2.20 -7.89
CA GLY A 61 23.61 -2.35 -6.46
C GLY A 61 25.10 -2.22 -6.07
N LYS A 62 26.02 -2.08 -7.02
CA LYS A 62 27.47 -2.18 -6.78
C LYS A 62 28.24 -0.89 -7.06
N CYS A 63 27.80 -0.03 -8.00
CA CYS A 63 28.43 1.25 -8.29
C CYS A 63 28.24 2.24 -7.14
N ASP A 64 29.03 3.31 -7.12
CA ASP A 64 29.00 4.29 -6.02
C ASP A 64 27.67 5.02 -5.92
N SER A 65 27.01 5.28 -7.05
CA SER A 65 25.66 5.85 -7.06
C SER A 65 24.64 4.92 -6.40
N CYS A 66 24.63 3.62 -6.77
CA CYS A 66 23.75 2.64 -6.16
C CYS A 66 24.00 2.45 -4.66
N LYS A 67 25.26 2.41 -4.23
CA LYS A 67 25.63 2.30 -2.81
C LYS A 67 25.15 3.49 -2.00
N ARG A 68 25.38 4.73 -2.51
CA ARG A 68 24.88 5.96 -1.86
C ARG A 68 23.36 5.95 -1.76
N PHE A 69 22.68 5.55 -2.84
CA PHE A 69 21.21 5.47 -2.87
C PHE A 69 20.67 4.49 -1.82
N MET A 70 21.26 3.30 -1.69
CA MET A 70 20.90 2.32 -0.66
C MET A 70 21.22 2.79 0.77
N ALA A 71 22.31 3.56 0.95
CA ALA A 71 22.65 4.17 2.23
C ALA A 71 21.75 5.37 2.60
N GLY A 72 20.70 5.66 1.81
CA GLY A 72 19.79 6.79 2.06
C GLY A 72 20.33 8.15 1.63
N VAL A 73 21.54 8.23 1.05
CA VAL A 73 22.13 9.47 0.52
C VAL A 73 21.60 9.69 -0.90
N ARG A 74 20.51 10.44 -0.99
CA ARG A 74 19.71 10.62 -2.23
C ARG A 74 19.43 12.11 -2.49
N PRO A 75 20.43 12.91 -2.83
CA PRO A 75 20.26 14.37 -2.96
C PRO A 75 19.24 14.74 -4.05
N ASP A 76 19.20 13.97 -5.13
CA ASP A 76 18.35 14.21 -6.29
C ASP A 76 17.04 13.41 -6.26
N PHE A 77 16.63 12.98 -5.07
CA PHE A 77 15.41 12.22 -4.83
C PHE A 77 14.51 12.93 -3.80
N TYR A 78 13.21 12.93 -4.04
CA TYR A 78 12.23 13.45 -3.10
C TYR A 78 11.03 12.50 -3.01
N LEU A 79 10.55 12.26 -1.79
CA LEU A 79 9.42 11.39 -1.51
C LEU A 79 8.30 12.17 -0.83
N ILE A 80 7.10 12.10 -1.40
CA ILE A 80 5.85 12.51 -0.76
C ILE A 80 5.06 11.25 -0.43
N ASP A 81 4.76 11.03 0.85
CA ASP A 81 4.02 9.84 1.29
C ASP A 81 2.54 10.16 1.54
N GLY A 82 1.71 9.94 0.53
CA GLY A 82 0.25 10.08 0.63
C GLY A 82 -0.43 8.96 1.44
N ARG A 83 0.30 7.94 1.90
CA ARG A 83 -0.24 6.86 2.75
C ARG A 83 -0.50 7.35 4.18
N ILE A 84 0.18 8.42 4.61
CA ILE A 84 0.05 8.99 5.95
C ILE A 84 -0.99 10.11 6.02
N GLY A 85 -1.54 10.54 4.91
CA GLY A 85 -2.58 11.57 4.86
C GLY A 85 -2.77 12.20 3.48
N LEU A 86 -3.65 13.19 3.42
CA LEU A 86 -3.93 13.92 2.18
C LEU A 86 -2.72 14.75 1.75
N ILE A 87 -2.36 14.66 0.48
CA ILE A 87 -1.29 15.46 -0.12
C ILE A 87 -1.77 16.89 -0.29
N LYS A 88 -1.06 17.82 0.32
CA LYS A 88 -1.41 19.25 0.40
C LYS A 88 -0.68 20.07 -0.67
N LYS A 89 -1.15 21.30 -0.85
CA LYS A 89 -0.52 22.23 -1.80
C LYS A 89 0.94 22.54 -1.42
N ASP A 90 1.24 22.62 -0.13
CA ASP A 90 2.58 22.93 0.36
C ASP A 90 3.59 21.82 0.03
N ASP A 91 3.15 20.56 0.00
CA ASP A 91 3.99 19.43 -0.42
C ASP A 91 4.44 19.59 -1.88
N ILE A 92 3.51 20.01 -2.76
CA ILE A 92 3.81 20.25 -4.19
C ILE A 92 4.63 21.52 -4.37
N ILE A 93 4.41 22.56 -3.57
CA ILE A 93 5.25 23.78 -3.60
C ILE A 93 6.68 23.45 -3.19
N THR A 94 6.87 22.72 -2.10
CA THR A 94 8.19 22.28 -1.62
C THR A 94 8.90 21.44 -2.70
N LEU A 95 8.19 20.53 -3.33
CA LEU A 95 8.69 19.73 -4.45
C LEU A 95 9.18 20.64 -5.60
N ARG A 96 8.33 21.58 -6.03
CA ARG A 96 8.65 22.51 -7.10
C ARG A 96 9.89 23.37 -6.77
N ASP A 97 9.93 23.94 -5.57
CA ASP A 97 11.01 24.86 -5.18
C ASP A 97 12.35 24.11 -5.11
N LYS A 98 12.36 22.86 -4.62
CA LYS A 98 13.55 21.99 -4.63
C LYS A 98 14.13 21.83 -6.04
N TYR A 99 13.31 21.54 -7.04
CA TYR A 99 13.79 21.27 -8.39
C TYR A 99 13.96 22.54 -9.24
N SER A 100 13.32 23.64 -8.91
CA SER A 100 13.56 24.94 -9.56
C SER A 100 14.95 25.51 -9.22
N MET A 101 15.40 25.30 -7.98
CA MET A 101 16.74 25.76 -7.55
C MET A 101 17.86 24.87 -8.11
N SER A 102 17.63 23.56 -8.20
CA SER A 102 18.63 22.60 -8.72
C SER A 102 18.97 22.80 -10.19
N SER A 103 18.04 23.34 -11.00
CA SER A 103 18.28 23.61 -12.42
C SER A 103 19.30 24.74 -12.67
N VAL A 104 19.59 25.58 -11.67
CA VAL A 104 20.54 26.70 -11.78
C VAL A 104 21.96 26.27 -11.41
N GLU A 105 22.13 25.35 -10.46
CA GLU A 105 23.45 24.94 -9.97
C GLU A 105 24.08 23.75 -10.71
N ASN A 106 23.28 22.85 -11.30
CA ASN A 106 23.75 21.56 -11.83
C ASN A 106 24.14 21.54 -13.31
N LYS A 107 24.52 22.68 -13.93
CA LYS A 107 25.08 22.71 -15.29
C LYS A 107 26.39 21.95 -15.48
N LYS A 108 27.01 21.42 -14.41
CA LYS A 108 28.34 20.78 -14.46
C LYS A 108 28.35 19.24 -14.26
N VAL A 109 27.24 18.60 -13.91
CA VAL A 109 27.21 17.13 -13.73
C VAL A 109 26.26 16.51 -14.74
N SER A 110 26.83 16.05 -15.85
CA SER A 110 26.13 15.72 -17.11
C SER A 110 25.33 14.42 -17.11
N PHE A 111 25.12 13.69 -16.01
CA PHE A 111 24.49 12.38 -16.01
C PHE A 111 23.57 12.08 -14.83
N GLN A 112 23.40 12.98 -13.85
CA GLN A 112 22.48 12.72 -12.72
C GLN A 112 21.05 13.08 -13.11
N ARG A 113 20.15 12.08 -13.09
CA ARG A 113 18.72 12.27 -13.24
C ARG A 113 18.07 12.53 -11.89
N MET A 114 17.27 13.56 -11.82
CA MET A 114 16.45 13.86 -10.67
C MET A 114 15.18 13.01 -10.72
N SER A 115 14.69 12.58 -9.57
CA SER A 115 13.40 11.87 -9.48
C SER A 115 12.63 12.26 -8.23
N TYR A 116 11.32 12.25 -8.33
CA TYR A 116 10.46 12.33 -7.16
C TYR A 116 9.42 11.22 -7.20
N VAL A 117 9.01 10.79 -6.01
CA VAL A 117 8.00 9.77 -5.80
C VAL A 117 6.82 10.37 -5.05
N ILE A 118 5.62 10.06 -5.50
CA ILE A 118 4.38 10.32 -4.77
C ILE A 118 3.69 8.99 -4.54
N LEU A 119 3.80 8.49 -3.30
CA LEU A 119 3.07 7.28 -2.91
C LEU A 119 1.60 7.62 -2.65
N GLN A 120 0.69 6.76 -3.08
CA GLN A 120 -0.76 6.92 -2.97
C GLN A 120 -1.26 8.23 -3.59
N ALA A 121 -0.97 8.44 -4.88
CA ALA A 121 -1.31 9.66 -5.60
C ALA A 121 -2.83 9.94 -5.71
N ASP A 122 -3.68 8.94 -5.47
CA ASP A 122 -5.12 9.10 -5.35
C ASP A 122 -5.56 9.89 -4.10
N ASN A 123 -4.65 10.15 -3.14
CA ASN A 123 -4.86 11.04 -2.01
C ASN A 123 -4.49 12.52 -2.30
N ILE A 124 -4.24 12.87 -3.55
CA ILE A 124 -4.09 14.27 -3.98
C ILE A 124 -5.46 14.95 -4.01
N LEU A 125 -5.62 16.05 -3.25
CA LEU A 125 -6.84 16.85 -3.32
C LEU A 125 -7.02 17.45 -4.72
N GLN A 126 -8.24 17.44 -5.26
CA GLN A 126 -8.53 17.95 -6.61
C GLN A 126 -8.03 19.38 -6.85
N LYS A 127 -8.14 20.27 -5.85
CA LYS A 127 -7.61 21.65 -5.91
C LYS A 127 -6.08 21.72 -5.97
N VAL A 128 -5.38 20.68 -5.53
CA VAL A 128 -3.91 20.57 -5.54
C VAL A 128 -3.43 19.94 -6.85
N ALA A 129 -4.26 19.09 -7.44
CA ALA A 129 -3.96 18.39 -8.69
C ALA A 129 -3.55 19.34 -9.83
N ASN A 130 -4.19 20.51 -9.94
CA ASN A 130 -3.85 21.51 -10.97
C ASN A 130 -2.39 22.00 -10.87
N ALA A 131 -1.85 22.13 -9.66
CA ALA A 131 -0.44 22.46 -9.48
C ALA A 131 0.47 21.31 -9.92
N MET A 132 0.04 20.07 -9.66
CA MET A 132 0.73 18.86 -10.08
C MET A 132 0.71 18.68 -11.60
N LEU A 133 -0.42 18.98 -12.27
CA LEU A 133 -0.54 18.88 -13.73
C LEU A 133 0.48 19.76 -14.44
N LYS A 134 0.64 21.02 -14.00
CA LYS A 134 1.65 21.92 -14.59
C LYS A 134 3.07 21.35 -14.44
N PHE A 135 3.36 20.69 -13.32
CA PHE A 135 4.67 20.10 -13.06
C PHE A 135 4.91 18.81 -13.88
N LEU A 136 3.84 18.09 -14.24
CA LEU A 136 3.91 16.94 -15.15
C LEU A 136 3.99 17.34 -16.63
N GLU A 137 3.40 18.48 -17.01
CA GLU A 137 3.42 18.98 -18.38
C GLU A 137 4.76 19.60 -18.77
N GLU A 138 5.37 20.34 -17.84
CA GLU A 138 6.62 21.07 -18.06
C GLU A 138 7.67 20.66 -17.01
N PRO A 139 8.12 19.38 -17.00
CA PRO A 139 9.12 18.94 -16.03
C PRO A 139 10.47 19.61 -16.28
N ALA A 140 11.23 19.85 -15.23
CA ALA A 140 12.61 20.28 -15.36
C ALA A 140 13.41 19.24 -16.18
N PRO A 141 14.39 19.66 -16.98
CA PRO A 141 15.21 18.73 -17.76
C PRO A 141 15.86 17.66 -16.89
N GLY A 142 15.67 16.38 -17.23
CA GLY A 142 16.22 15.25 -16.47
C GLY A 142 15.41 14.84 -15.24
N LEU A 143 14.26 15.49 -14.97
CA LEU A 143 13.37 15.11 -13.88
C LEU A 143 12.40 14.02 -14.30
N THR A 144 12.26 12.99 -13.50
CA THR A 144 11.29 11.89 -13.68
C THR A 144 10.34 11.83 -12.50
N ALA A 145 9.06 11.83 -12.77
CA ALA A 145 7.99 11.61 -11.80
C ALA A 145 7.68 10.12 -11.65
N ILE A 146 7.46 9.65 -10.41
CA ILE A 146 7.03 8.29 -10.13
C ILE A 146 5.84 8.39 -9.18
N LEU A 147 4.65 8.10 -9.67
CA LEU A 147 3.41 8.12 -8.91
C LEU A 147 2.98 6.67 -8.64
N THR A 148 2.39 6.42 -7.49
CA THR A 148 1.85 5.09 -7.17
C THR A 148 0.41 5.18 -6.70
N THR A 149 -0.38 4.14 -6.92
CA THR A 149 -1.73 4.02 -6.38
C THR A 149 -2.17 2.56 -6.30
N SER A 150 -2.91 2.23 -5.25
CA SER A 150 -3.63 0.96 -5.16
C SER A 150 -5.03 1.02 -5.80
N ASN A 151 -5.48 2.20 -6.23
CA ASN A 151 -6.78 2.39 -6.87
C ASN A 151 -6.67 3.39 -8.04
N ILE A 152 -6.42 2.87 -9.23
CA ILE A 152 -6.20 3.69 -10.43
C ILE A 152 -7.43 4.55 -10.80
N GLU A 153 -8.64 4.08 -10.49
CA GLU A 153 -9.87 4.81 -10.81
C GLU A 153 -10.05 6.08 -9.98
N ARG A 154 -9.37 6.20 -8.85
CA ARG A 154 -9.37 7.41 -8.01
C ARG A 154 -8.34 8.45 -8.46
N VAL A 155 -7.39 8.06 -9.29
CA VAL A 155 -6.42 9.01 -9.88
C VAL A 155 -7.09 9.80 -10.99
N LEU A 156 -6.95 11.12 -10.95
CA LEU A 156 -7.57 12.01 -11.94
C LEU A 156 -7.14 11.62 -13.37
N PRO A 157 -8.09 11.52 -14.32
CA PRO A 157 -7.78 11.18 -15.71
C PRO A 157 -6.74 12.12 -16.35
N THR A 158 -6.70 13.38 -15.93
CA THR A 158 -5.72 14.37 -16.37
C THR A 158 -4.29 14.07 -15.91
N ILE A 159 -4.10 13.43 -14.75
CA ILE A 159 -2.80 12.93 -14.29
C ILE A 159 -2.44 11.66 -15.06
N ARG A 160 -3.38 10.71 -15.17
CA ARG A 160 -3.19 9.44 -15.86
C ARG A 160 -2.72 9.63 -17.30
N SER A 161 -3.35 10.56 -18.04
CA SER A 161 -3.01 10.83 -19.45
C SER A 161 -1.60 11.36 -19.69
N ARG A 162 -0.88 11.77 -18.63
CA ARG A 162 0.51 12.29 -18.67
C ARG A 162 1.54 11.32 -18.14
N CYS A 163 1.10 10.15 -17.69
CA CYS A 163 1.96 9.13 -17.12
C CYS A 163 1.98 7.87 -17.99
N GLU A 164 3.11 7.21 -18.04
CA GLU A 164 3.19 5.84 -18.51
C GLU A 164 2.66 4.91 -17.41
N GLU A 165 1.50 4.27 -17.67
CA GLU A 165 0.85 3.39 -16.72
C GLU A 165 1.53 2.02 -16.69
N ILE A 166 2.04 1.60 -15.53
CA ILE A 166 2.66 0.30 -15.31
C ILE A 166 1.93 -0.42 -14.19
N ARG A 167 1.33 -1.55 -14.52
CA ARG A 167 0.70 -2.43 -13.54
C ARG A 167 1.78 -3.28 -12.86
N LEU A 168 1.80 -3.21 -11.52
CA LEU A 168 2.64 -4.06 -10.69
C LEU A 168 1.93 -5.36 -10.32
N GLU A 169 2.70 -6.40 -10.06
CA GLU A 169 2.20 -7.68 -9.59
C GLU A 169 2.16 -7.71 -8.05
N ALA A 170 1.12 -8.34 -7.52
CA ALA A 170 0.99 -8.50 -6.08
C ALA A 170 1.97 -9.57 -5.57
N ILE A 171 2.71 -9.26 -4.51
CA ILE A 171 3.50 -10.29 -3.82
C ILE A 171 2.54 -11.35 -3.24
N PRO A 172 2.82 -12.64 -3.42
CA PRO A 172 2.01 -13.72 -2.86
C PRO A 172 1.88 -13.56 -1.34
N ARG A 173 0.66 -13.74 -0.82
CA ARG A 173 0.37 -13.51 0.59
C ARG A 173 1.09 -14.49 1.52
N ASP A 174 1.18 -15.74 1.11
CA ASP A 174 1.92 -16.80 1.82
C ASP A 174 3.41 -16.47 1.93
N TYR A 175 4.00 -15.89 0.88
CA TYR A 175 5.38 -15.41 0.92
C TYR A 175 5.55 -14.27 1.95
N LEU A 176 4.66 -13.25 1.94
CA LEU A 176 4.69 -12.15 2.91
C LEU A 176 4.52 -12.67 4.35
N TYR A 177 3.56 -13.58 4.56
CA TYR A 177 3.33 -14.20 5.86
C TYR A 177 4.57 -14.92 6.39
N ASN A 178 5.15 -15.82 5.58
CA ASN A 178 6.33 -16.60 5.99
C ASN A 178 7.55 -15.71 6.27
N LYS A 179 7.72 -14.65 5.48
CA LYS A 179 8.79 -13.69 5.72
C LYS A 179 8.59 -12.94 7.03
N LEU A 180 7.38 -12.47 7.34
CA LEU A 180 7.08 -11.81 8.61
C LEU A 180 7.33 -12.74 9.82
N ILE A 181 6.99 -14.03 9.71
CA ILE A 181 7.33 -15.02 10.74
C ILE A 181 8.84 -15.13 10.91
N THR A 182 9.60 -15.19 9.81
CA THR A 182 11.07 -15.25 9.85
C THR A 182 11.68 -14.00 10.49
N ASP A 183 11.07 -12.84 10.26
CA ASP A 183 11.47 -11.55 10.83
C ASP A 183 11.00 -11.36 12.30
N GLY A 184 10.37 -12.39 12.90
CA GLY A 184 10.05 -12.46 14.34
C GLY A 184 8.66 -12.00 14.74
N PHE A 185 7.76 -11.73 13.79
CA PHE A 185 6.35 -11.46 14.09
C PHE A 185 5.60 -12.75 14.49
N ASN A 186 4.61 -12.63 15.37
CA ASN A 186 3.75 -13.74 15.71
C ASN A 186 2.77 -14.07 14.56
N HIS A 187 2.12 -15.23 14.65
CA HIS A 187 1.25 -15.74 13.60
C HIS A 187 0.01 -14.86 13.36
N GLU A 188 -0.59 -14.31 14.42
CA GLU A 188 -1.76 -13.44 14.32
C GLU A 188 -1.42 -12.14 13.61
N ASN A 189 -0.34 -11.46 14.03
CA ASN A 189 0.13 -10.23 13.39
C ASN A 189 0.47 -10.49 11.93
N SER A 190 1.22 -11.55 11.63
CA SER A 190 1.64 -11.91 10.27
C SER A 190 0.46 -12.20 9.35
N TYR A 191 -0.60 -12.82 9.88
CA TYR A 191 -1.83 -13.09 9.13
C TYR A 191 -2.48 -11.80 8.61
N PHE A 192 -2.65 -10.79 9.49
CA PHE A 192 -3.28 -9.54 9.09
C PHE A 192 -2.33 -8.63 8.30
N LEU A 193 -1.05 -8.55 8.68
CA LEU A 193 -0.06 -7.74 7.98
C LEU A 193 0.13 -8.18 6.52
N SER A 194 0.15 -9.48 6.25
CA SER A 194 0.44 -10.04 4.91
C SER A 194 -0.53 -9.62 3.80
N ASP A 195 -1.65 -8.98 4.13
CA ASP A 195 -2.60 -8.45 3.16
C ASP A 195 -2.56 -6.92 3.02
N MET A 196 -1.80 -6.23 3.89
CA MET A 196 -1.84 -4.76 4.00
C MET A 196 -0.93 -4.03 3.01
N SER A 197 0.24 -4.61 2.72
CA SER A 197 1.23 -3.98 1.84
C SER A 197 2.16 -5.03 1.22
N GLY A 198 2.74 -4.73 0.07
CA GLY A 198 3.88 -5.44 -0.47
C GLY A 198 5.23 -4.87 -0.02
N ASP A 199 5.23 -3.70 0.59
CA ASP A 199 6.44 -3.01 1.07
C ASP A 199 6.80 -3.50 2.48
N PHE A 200 7.90 -4.24 2.63
CA PHE A 200 8.31 -4.84 3.91
C PHE A 200 8.57 -3.82 5.02
N ASN A 201 9.30 -2.75 4.73
CA ASN A 201 9.56 -1.69 5.72
C ASN A 201 8.26 -1.11 6.29
N ARG A 202 7.21 -1.02 5.46
CA ARG A 202 5.89 -0.58 5.89
C ARG A 202 5.22 -1.62 6.78
N LEU A 203 5.29 -2.90 6.42
CA LEU A 203 4.74 -3.98 7.25
C LEU A 203 5.40 -4.04 8.63
N GLU A 204 6.72 -3.89 8.70
CA GLU A 204 7.46 -3.80 9.96
C GLU A 204 7.01 -2.61 10.81
N SER A 205 6.90 -1.43 10.19
CA SER A 205 6.43 -0.22 10.86
C SER A 205 5.02 -0.37 11.43
N ILE A 206 4.08 -0.93 10.64
CA ILE A 206 2.71 -1.18 11.08
C ILE A 206 2.69 -2.24 12.19
N GLY A 207 3.47 -3.32 12.04
CA GLY A 207 3.50 -4.42 13.00
C GLY A 207 4.05 -4.06 14.37
N GLN A 208 4.79 -2.95 14.48
CA GLN A 208 5.29 -2.39 15.75
C GLN A 208 4.37 -1.31 16.34
N ASP A 209 3.35 -0.88 15.59
CA ASP A 209 2.41 0.14 16.02
C ASP A 209 1.49 -0.39 17.13
N LYS A 210 1.35 0.38 18.22
CA LYS A 210 0.54 -0.02 19.38
C LYS A 210 -0.95 -0.14 19.06
N ASP A 211 -1.44 0.72 18.19
CA ASP A 211 -2.84 0.74 17.77
C ASP A 211 -3.14 -0.45 16.84
N PHE A 212 -2.17 -0.83 15.99
CA PHE A 212 -2.27 -2.06 15.21
C PHE A 212 -2.28 -3.30 16.11
N LEU A 213 -1.39 -3.40 17.08
CA LEU A 213 -1.38 -4.52 18.03
C LEU A 213 -2.68 -4.63 18.83
N ALA A 214 -3.24 -3.50 19.27
CA ALA A 214 -4.56 -3.47 19.90
C ALA A 214 -5.67 -3.94 18.95
N THR A 215 -5.58 -3.57 17.67
CA THR A 215 -6.53 -4.00 16.64
C THR A 215 -6.45 -5.51 16.40
N VAL A 216 -5.26 -6.08 16.28
CA VAL A 216 -5.08 -7.54 16.12
C VAL A 216 -5.64 -8.30 17.31
N LEU A 217 -5.43 -7.80 18.54
CA LEU A 217 -6.03 -8.42 19.73
C LEU A 217 -7.56 -8.40 19.68
N ALA A 218 -8.18 -7.34 19.19
CA ALA A 218 -9.64 -7.27 19.03
C ALA A 218 -10.14 -8.22 17.94
N LEU A 219 -9.41 -8.34 16.82
CA LEU A 219 -9.70 -9.27 15.73
C LEU A 219 -9.61 -10.73 16.20
N ASP A 220 -8.54 -11.08 16.89
CA ASP A 220 -8.34 -12.43 17.44
C ASP A 220 -9.45 -12.83 18.43
N LYS A 221 -9.82 -11.91 19.32
CA LYS A 221 -10.95 -12.12 20.23
C LYS A 221 -12.27 -12.33 19.51
N PHE A 222 -12.52 -11.52 18.48
CA PHE A 222 -13.73 -11.68 17.66
C PHE A 222 -13.75 -13.05 16.99
N ILE A 223 -12.67 -13.50 16.36
CA ILE A 223 -12.60 -14.80 15.67
C ILE A 223 -12.84 -15.94 16.66
N LYS A 224 -12.17 -15.91 17.81
CA LYS A 224 -12.37 -16.88 18.89
C LYS A 224 -13.80 -16.90 19.46
N ALA A 225 -14.45 -15.72 19.52
CA ALA A 225 -15.84 -15.61 19.93
C ALA A 225 -16.80 -16.14 18.83
N TYR A 226 -16.49 -15.85 17.55
CA TYR A 226 -17.26 -16.35 16.40
C TYR A 226 -17.22 -17.88 16.33
N ASP A 227 -16.08 -18.48 16.65
CA ASP A 227 -15.97 -19.94 16.75
C ASP A 227 -16.87 -20.56 17.83
N LYS A 228 -17.24 -19.82 18.86
CA LYS A 228 -18.18 -20.29 19.88
C LYS A 228 -19.63 -20.15 19.43
N SER A 229 -20.02 -18.95 19.03
CA SER A 229 -21.35 -18.66 18.50
C SER A 229 -21.44 -17.24 17.90
N ASN A 230 -22.44 -17.02 17.03
CA ASN A 230 -22.74 -15.68 16.51
C ASN A 230 -23.08 -14.66 17.62
N LYS A 231 -23.69 -15.09 18.73
CA LYS A 231 -24.00 -14.22 19.87
C LYS A 231 -22.74 -13.75 20.58
N GLU A 232 -21.78 -14.66 20.81
CA GLU A 232 -20.49 -14.32 21.39
C GLU A 232 -19.68 -13.39 20.47
N ALA A 233 -19.74 -13.60 19.15
CA ALA A 233 -19.12 -12.70 18.17
C ALA A 233 -19.67 -11.29 18.28
N VAL A 234 -20.99 -11.10 18.30
CA VAL A 234 -21.64 -9.80 18.44
C VAL A 234 -21.27 -9.14 19.78
N PHE A 235 -21.23 -9.92 20.86
CA PHE A 235 -20.79 -9.41 22.17
C PHE A 235 -19.36 -8.89 22.10
N SER A 236 -18.44 -9.62 21.47
CA SER A 236 -17.04 -9.20 21.28
C SER A 236 -16.94 -7.92 20.44
N LEU A 237 -17.74 -7.77 19.36
CA LEU A 237 -17.77 -6.54 18.55
C LEU A 237 -18.14 -5.32 19.40
N MET A 238 -19.18 -5.43 20.22
CA MET A 238 -19.75 -4.30 20.96
C MET A 238 -18.96 -3.93 22.22
N ASN A 239 -18.30 -4.90 22.87
CA ASN A 239 -17.61 -4.65 24.15
C ASN A 239 -16.09 -4.64 24.00
N ASP A 240 -15.49 -5.46 23.11
CA ASP A 240 -14.04 -5.48 22.96
C ASP A 240 -13.57 -4.49 21.87
N ALA A 241 -14.20 -4.51 20.69
CA ALA A 241 -13.77 -3.67 19.59
C ALA A 241 -14.24 -2.22 19.77
N ALA A 242 -15.53 -2.00 20.06
CA ALA A 242 -16.11 -0.65 20.16
C ALA A 242 -15.48 0.19 21.29
N ASP A 243 -15.15 -0.44 22.42
CA ASP A 243 -14.58 0.26 23.58
C ASP A 243 -13.08 0.54 23.45
N ARG A 244 -12.33 -0.37 22.82
CA ARG A 244 -10.87 -0.33 22.80
C ARG A 244 -10.27 0.39 21.61
N LEU A 245 -10.89 0.27 20.42
CA LEU A 245 -10.38 0.87 19.21
C LEU A 245 -10.78 2.34 19.12
N LYS A 246 -9.82 3.21 18.84
CA LYS A 246 -10.02 4.65 18.71
C LYS A 246 -9.31 5.18 17.46
N GLY A 247 -10.02 6.01 16.71
CA GLY A 247 -9.46 6.66 15.52
C GLY A 247 -9.66 5.88 14.22
N SER A 248 -9.70 6.62 13.13
CA SER A 248 -10.02 6.10 11.79
C SER A 248 -9.02 5.03 11.30
N THR A 249 -7.76 5.13 11.69
CA THR A 249 -6.72 4.16 11.31
C THR A 249 -6.99 2.78 11.92
N CYS A 250 -7.29 2.73 13.24
CA CYS A 250 -7.67 1.49 13.92
C CYS A 250 -8.92 0.88 13.29
N TYR A 251 -9.92 1.72 12.98
CA TYR A 251 -11.18 1.26 12.37
C TYR A 251 -10.93 0.63 10.99
N ASN A 252 -10.11 1.28 10.17
CA ASN A 252 -9.76 0.76 8.84
C ASN A 252 -8.99 -0.56 8.92
N TRP A 253 -8.05 -0.69 9.86
CA TRP A 253 -7.34 -1.95 10.09
C TRP A 253 -8.29 -3.04 10.58
N PHE A 254 -9.23 -2.72 11.46
CA PHE A 254 -10.21 -3.68 11.96
C PHE A 254 -11.16 -4.14 10.86
N TYR A 255 -11.71 -3.22 10.06
CA TYR A 255 -12.56 -3.57 8.93
C TYR A 255 -11.83 -4.40 7.89
N GLY A 256 -10.63 -3.99 7.50
CA GLY A 256 -9.79 -4.71 6.56
C GLY A 256 -9.43 -6.11 7.05
N GLY A 257 -9.07 -6.25 8.32
CA GLY A 257 -8.77 -7.54 8.94
C GLY A 257 -9.98 -8.49 8.97
N LEU A 258 -11.16 -8.00 9.37
CA LEU A 258 -12.39 -8.78 9.34
C LEU A 258 -12.81 -9.13 7.91
N SER A 259 -12.76 -8.16 6.99
CA SER A 259 -13.08 -8.42 5.58
C SER A 259 -12.16 -9.52 5.03
N ARG A 260 -10.87 -9.48 5.35
CA ARG A 260 -9.94 -10.51 4.95
C ARG A 260 -10.30 -11.88 5.50
N TYR A 261 -10.60 -11.97 6.79
CA TYR A 261 -11.03 -13.22 7.42
C TYR A 261 -12.28 -13.82 6.77
N PHE A 262 -13.31 -13.00 6.50
CA PHE A 262 -14.52 -13.47 5.81
C PHE A 262 -14.25 -13.88 4.35
N LYS A 263 -13.34 -13.20 3.64
CA LYS A 263 -12.91 -13.61 2.30
C LYS A 263 -12.20 -14.96 2.33
N ASP A 264 -11.36 -15.22 3.33
CA ASP A 264 -10.69 -16.52 3.48
C ASP A 264 -11.71 -17.66 3.74
N ILE A 265 -12.79 -17.39 4.49
CA ILE A 265 -13.90 -18.33 4.64
C ILE A 265 -14.56 -18.64 3.28
N MET A 266 -14.81 -17.61 2.44
CA MET A 266 -15.47 -17.78 1.14
C MET A 266 -14.65 -18.61 0.15
N VAL A 267 -13.34 -18.41 0.13
CA VAL A 267 -12.43 -19.11 -0.81
C VAL A 267 -11.74 -20.32 -0.18
N GLN A 268 -12.00 -20.59 1.10
CA GLN A 268 -11.34 -21.63 1.89
C GLN A 268 -9.81 -21.52 1.85
N ASP A 269 -9.30 -20.30 1.72
CA ASP A 269 -7.87 -19.98 1.60
C ASP A 269 -7.31 -19.52 2.94
N GLY A 270 -6.85 -20.43 3.71
CA GLY A 270 -6.25 -20.14 5.03
C GLY A 270 -5.23 -21.20 5.45
N GLN A 271 -4.74 -21.99 4.50
CA GLN A 271 -3.90 -23.16 4.79
C GLN A 271 -2.60 -22.80 5.54
N PHE A 272 -2.06 -21.60 5.33
CA PHE A 272 -0.89 -21.07 6.04
C PHE A 272 -1.25 -20.28 7.32
N SER A 273 -2.55 -20.09 7.61
CA SER A 273 -3.02 -19.18 8.66
C SER A 273 -3.17 -19.88 10.01
N VAL A 274 -2.92 -19.13 11.09
CA VAL A 274 -3.28 -19.52 12.47
C VAL A 274 -4.80 -19.74 12.64
N TYR A 275 -5.63 -19.14 11.76
CA TYR A 275 -7.10 -19.26 11.77
C TYR A 275 -7.62 -20.36 10.84
N LYS A 276 -6.79 -21.27 10.37
CA LYS A 276 -7.18 -22.35 9.44
C LYS A 276 -8.39 -23.13 9.92
N ASP A 277 -8.38 -23.58 11.17
CA ASP A 277 -9.47 -24.40 11.73
C ASP A 277 -10.78 -23.61 11.82
N SER A 278 -10.71 -22.33 12.19
CA SER A 278 -11.85 -21.42 12.21
C SER A 278 -12.41 -21.19 10.81
N ILE A 279 -11.57 -20.94 9.82
CA ILE A 279 -11.95 -20.74 8.41
C ILE A 279 -12.67 -21.99 7.87
N VAL A 280 -12.13 -23.18 8.13
CA VAL A 280 -12.76 -24.45 7.73
C VAL A 280 -14.09 -24.67 8.43
N LYS A 281 -14.18 -24.38 9.73
CA LYS A 281 -15.40 -24.50 10.51
C LYS A 281 -16.55 -23.67 9.93
N HIS A 282 -16.28 -22.47 9.48
CA HIS A 282 -17.28 -21.53 8.96
C HIS A 282 -17.43 -21.58 7.43
N SER A 283 -16.75 -22.50 6.74
CA SER A 283 -16.78 -22.62 5.27
C SER A 283 -18.16 -22.88 4.66
N CYS A 284 -19.16 -23.30 5.45
CA CYS A 284 -20.55 -23.45 5.03
C CYS A 284 -21.35 -22.15 5.06
N ASP A 285 -20.85 -21.10 5.70
CA ASP A 285 -21.54 -19.79 5.89
C ASP A 285 -21.15 -18.76 4.82
N ILE A 286 -20.97 -19.18 3.56
CA ILE A 286 -20.46 -18.32 2.46
C ILE A 286 -21.32 -17.08 2.24
N GLU A 287 -22.66 -17.21 2.26
CA GLU A 287 -23.56 -16.06 2.06
C GLU A 287 -23.38 -15.00 3.15
N LYS A 288 -23.26 -15.43 4.40
CA LYS A 288 -23.02 -14.55 5.54
C LYS A 288 -21.65 -13.89 5.45
N ALA A 289 -20.61 -14.66 5.13
CA ALA A 289 -19.25 -14.16 4.94
C ALA A 289 -19.18 -13.13 3.79
N SER A 290 -19.91 -13.37 2.69
CA SER A 290 -20.01 -12.44 1.56
C SER A 290 -20.65 -11.10 1.98
N LYS A 291 -21.81 -11.14 2.63
CA LYS A 291 -22.49 -9.91 3.11
C LYS A 291 -21.62 -9.13 4.10
N ALA A 292 -20.95 -9.83 5.01
CA ALA A 292 -20.04 -9.22 5.98
C ALA A 292 -18.84 -8.55 5.28
N SER A 293 -18.20 -9.24 4.33
CA SER A 293 -17.04 -8.70 3.63
C SER A 293 -17.39 -7.46 2.78
N VAL A 294 -18.55 -7.46 2.10
CA VAL A 294 -19.02 -6.31 1.32
C VAL A 294 -19.26 -5.11 2.22
N LEU A 295 -19.99 -5.26 3.33
CA LEU A 295 -20.21 -4.18 4.29
C LEU A 295 -18.87 -3.57 4.77
N LEU A 296 -17.91 -4.42 5.12
CA LEU A 296 -16.61 -3.99 5.65
C LEU A 296 -15.76 -3.28 4.59
N ASP A 297 -15.74 -3.79 3.35
CA ASP A 297 -15.02 -3.16 2.23
C ASP A 297 -15.60 -1.77 1.88
N GLU A 298 -16.92 -1.63 1.90
CA GLU A 298 -17.59 -0.35 1.72
C GLU A 298 -17.24 0.61 2.85
N SER A 299 -17.22 0.13 4.10
CA SER A 299 -16.86 0.94 5.28
C SER A 299 -15.42 1.47 5.22
N VAL A 300 -14.48 0.70 4.69
CA VAL A 300 -13.09 1.17 4.45
C VAL A 300 -13.07 2.27 3.38
N LYS A 301 -13.86 2.14 2.31
CA LYS A 301 -13.91 3.14 1.23
C LYS A 301 -14.59 4.44 1.67
N GLU A 302 -15.61 4.32 2.51
CA GLU A 302 -16.45 5.42 2.99
C GLU A 302 -15.98 6.00 4.32
N SER A 303 -14.81 5.64 4.82
CA SER A 303 -14.28 6.09 6.13
C SER A 303 -14.24 7.62 6.30
N ASN A 304 -14.54 8.39 5.26
CA ASN A 304 -14.77 9.83 5.26
C ASN A 304 -16.26 10.23 5.30
N ALA A 305 -17.19 9.27 5.25
CA ALA A 305 -18.62 9.53 5.29
C ALA A 305 -19.18 9.15 6.66
N ASN A 306 -19.98 10.00 7.21
CA ASN A 306 -20.67 10.13 8.52
C ASN A 306 -21.18 8.85 9.26
N MET A 307 -20.71 7.64 8.95
CA MET A 307 -21.10 6.44 9.70
C MET A 307 -20.20 6.22 10.92
N SER A 308 -20.80 6.09 12.09
CA SER A 308 -20.03 5.80 13.31
C SER A 308 -19.50 4.35 13.30
N PHE A 309 -18.33 4.14 13.87
CA PHE A 309 -17.71 2.81 14.04
C PHE A 309 -18.70 1.81 14.66
N THR A 310 -19.36 2.21 15.75
CA THR A 310 -20.37 1.40 16.43
C THR A 310 -21.58 1.06 15.54
N GLY A 311 -21.99 1.98 14.66
CA GLY A 311 -23.08 1.71 13.70
C GLY A 311 -22.73 0.62 12.70
N ILE A 312 -21.50 0.61 12.19
CA ILE A 312 -21.00 -0.44 11.29
C ILE A 312 -20.92 -1.79 12.03
N LEU A 313 -20.40 -1.79 13.27
CA LEU A 313 -20.35 -3.00 14.08
C LEU A 313 -21.75 -3.57 14.39
N ALA A 314 -22.74 -2.69 14.63
CA ALA A 314 -24.13 -3.12 14.84
C ALA A 314 -24.72 -3.78 13.57
N ARG A 315 -24.52 -3.17 12.38
CA ARG A 315 -24.93 -3.77 11.09
C ARG A 315 -24.26 -5.12 10.85
N LEU A 316 -22.96 -5.22 11.11
CA LEU A 316 -22.25 -6.50 11.03
C LEU A 316 -22.88 -7.54 12.00
N GLY A 317 -23.22 -7.12 13.22
CA GLY A 317 -23.91 -7.97 14.19
C GLY A 317 -25.24 -8.50 13.68
N LEU A 318 -26.05 -7.68 13.00
CA LEU A 318 -27.31 -8.13 12.38
C LEU A 318 -27.08 -9.18 11.28
N ILE A 319 -26.07 -8.99 10.45
CA ILE A 319 -25.67 -9.97 9.43
C ILE A 319 -25.29 -11.31 10.08
N LEU A 320 -24.47 -11.27 11.14
CA LEU A 320 -24.03 -12.48 11.83
C LEU A 320 -25.19 -13.24 12.49
N LEU A 321 -26.20 -12.52 13.02
CA LEU A 321 -27.37 -13.11 13.65
C LEU A 321 -28.46 -13.52 12.65
N ASN A 322 -28.28 -13.28 11.33
CA ASN A 322 -29.30 -13.52 10.29
C ASN A 322 -30.62 -12.77 10.56
N VAL A 323 -30.55 -11.61 11.21
CA VAL A 323 -31.74 -10.75 11.38
C VAL A 323 -31.95 -10.01 10.07
N LYS A 324 -33.16 -10.09 9.50
CA LYS A 324 -33.52 -9.27 8.33
C LYS A 324 -33.64 -7.82 8.78
N GLU A 325 -33.01 -6.93 8.01
CA GLU A 325 -33.18 -5.48 8.17
C GLU A 325 -34.63 -5.06 7.96
#